data_ce6f211c2baa5f1934ffd6e3338c45d8
#
_entry.id   ce6f211c2baa5f1934ffd6e3338c45d8
#
_cell.length_a   1.000
_cell.length_b   1.000
_cell.length_c   1.000
_cell.angle_alpha   90.00
_cell.angle_beta   90.00
_cell.angle_gamma   90.00
#
_symmetry.space_group_name_H-M   'P 1'
#
loop_
_entity.id
_entity.type
_entity.pdbx_description
1 polymer ?
#
loop_
_entity_poly.entity_id
_entity_poly.type
_entity_poly.pdbx_seq_one_letter_code
_entity_poly.pdbx_strand_id
1 'polypeptide(L)'
;MKKEGSDLKIMEEMERKKLQDRYIRFDWAIKRLLRQKANFDVLDGFLTVMLNEEIKIVEILESEGNQESADDKFNRVDIKALNSKGEIILVEIQNTRELHYLERILYGVAKAITEHISIGEGYGKIKKVYSISILYFDIGIGTDYIYHGQNHFVGVHTGDHLRVNTRERDVIVSHLPAEIFPEYILVRVNEFDKVALTPLDEWIEYLKDGTIRPDTTAPGLKEAREKLKYYSMSPQERLIYDRHLDAIMIQN
;
A
#
# COMPACT_ATOMS: atom_id res chain seq x y z
N MET A 1 -21.85 0.48 -48.01
CA MET A 1 -22.88 0.48 -46.94
C MET A 1 -22.90 -0.76 -46.03
N LYS A 2 -22.78 -2.03 -46.52
CA LYS A 2 -22.75 -3.19 -45.60
C LYS A 2 -21.43 -3.40 -44.85
N LYS A 3 -20.29 -2.91 -45.32
CA LYS A 3 -18.98 -3.04 -44.68
C LYS A 3 -18.79 -2.07 -43.53
N GLU A 4 -19.25 -0.83 -43.66
CA GLU A 4 -19.14 0.21 -42.62
C GLU A 4 -19.91 -0.13 -41.33
N GLY A 5 -21.10 -0.76 -41.47
CA GLY A 5 -21.91 -1.19 -40.33
C GLY A 5 -21.31 -2.39 -39.57
N SER A 6 -20.48 -3.21 -40.25
CA SER A 6 -19.74 -4.32 -39.60
C SER A 6 -18.55 -3.81 -38.79
N ASP A 7 -17.81 -2.87 -39.36
CA ASP A 7 -16.61 -2.31 -38.71
C ASP A 7 -16.99 -1.47 -37.49
N LEU A 8 -18.12 -0.75 -37.56
CA LEU A 8 -18.64 0.00 -36.39
C LEU A 8 -19.05 -0.93 -35.23
N LYS A 9 -19.73 -2.03 -35.55
CA LYS A 9 -20.13 -3.03 -34.54
C LYS A 9 -18.92 -3.73 -33.91
N ILE A 10 -17.89 -4.01 -34.70
CA ILE A 10 -16.64 -4.62 -34.21
C ILE A 10 -15.89 -3.63 -33.28
N MET A 11 -15.85 -2.35 -33.63
CA MET A 11 -15.27 -1.30 -32.79
C MET A 11 -16.05 -1.12 -31.49
N GLU A 12 -17.38 -1.07 -31.53
CA GLU A 12 -18.24 -1.00 -30.35
C GLU A 12 -18.09 -2.24 -29.45
N GLU A 13 -17.92 -3.41 -30.02
CA GLU A 13 -17.72 -4.67 -29.29
C GLU A 13 -16.30 -4.73 -28.66
N MET A 14 -15.29 -4.23 -29.36
CA MET A 14 -13.92 -4.09 -28.84
C MET A 14 -13.82 -3.03 -27.73
N GLU A 15 -14.48 -1.89 -27.87
CA GLU A 15 -14.58 -0.88 -26.82
C GLU A 15 -15.33 -1.42 -25.59
N ARG A 16 -16.45 -2.10 -25.83
CA ARG A 16 -17.23 -2.74 -24.76
C ARG A 16 -16.41 -3.79 -24.01
N LYS A 17 -15.55 -4.56 -24.72
CA LYS A 17 -14.67 -5.56 -24.14
C LYS A 17 -13.53 -4.91 -23.35
N LYS A 18 -12.90 -3.86 -23.88
CA LYS A 18 -11.92 -3.05 -23.15
C LYS A 18 -12.49 -2.43 -21.87
N LEU A 19 -13.73 -2.00 -21.91
CA LEU A 19 -14.42 -1.44 -20.77
C LEU A 19 -14.81 -2.52 -19.74
N GLN A 20 -15.13 -3.76 -20.17
CA GLN A 20 -15.47 -4.87 -19.27
C GLN A 20 -14.28 -5.33 -18.42
N ASP A 21 -13.05 -5.14 -18.90
CA ASP A 21 -11.81 -5.48 -18.20
C ASP A 21 -11.17 -4.27 -17.48
N ARG A 22 -11.92 -3.18 -17.35
CA ARG A 22 -11.46 -1.99 -16.62
C ARG A 22 -11.63 -2.20 -15.13
N TYR A 23 -10.52 -2.09 -14.41
CA TYR A 23 -10.49 -2.17 -12.96
C TYR A 23 -10.38 -0.78 -12.34
N ILE A 24 -10.91 -0.67 -11.12
CA ILE A 24 -10.83 0.56 -10.33
C ILE A 24 -9.39 0.73 -9.87
N ARG A 25 -8.85 1.94 -10.00
CA ARG A 25 -7.50 2.25 -9.52
C ARG A 25 -7.39 2.00 -8.01
N PHE A 26 -6.22 1.55 -7.60
CA PHE A 26 -5.97 1.17 -6.22
C PHE A 26 -6.11 2.35 -5.24
N ASP A 27 -5.71 3.57 -5.63
CA ASP A 27 -5.85 4.78 -4.83
C ASP A 27 -7.32 5.11 -4.47
N TRP A 28 -8.24 4.84 -5.40
CA TRP A 28 -9.67 4.94 -5.13
C TRP A 28 -10.18 3.75 -4.30
N ALA A 29 -9.77 2.55 -4.66
CA ALA A 29 -10.21 1.33 -4.01
C ALA A 29 -9.82 1.31 -2.53
N ILE A 30 -8.58 1.70 -2.20
CA ILE A 30 -8.05 1.69 -0.83
C ILE A 30 -8.85 2.62 0.09
N LYS A 31 -9.31 3.76 -0.42
CA LYS A 31 -10.08 4.74 0.36
C LYS A 31 -11.53 4.34 0.61
N ARG A 32 -12.13 3.57 -0.29
CA ARG A 32 -13.58 3.33 -0.30
C ARG A 32 -14.00 1.87 -0.16
N LEU A 33 -13.25 0.96 -0.74
CA LEU A 33 -13.62 -0.45 -0.83
C LEU A 33 -12.80 -1.34 0.09
N LEU A 34 -11.47 -1.17 0.10
CA LEU A 34 -10.56 -2.07 0.81
C LEU A 34 -10.58 -1.89 2.34
N ARG A 35 -11.19 -0.82 2.83
CA ARG A 35 -11.46 -0.65 4.27
C ARG A 35 -12.61 -1.52 4.79
N GLN A 36 -13.40 -2.11 3.89
CA GLN A 36 -14.49 -2.99 4.27
C GLN A 36 -13.95 -4.41 4.49
N LYS A 37 -14.35 -5.03 5.60
CA LYS A 37 -13.88 -6.37 5.99
C LYS A 37 -14.07 -7.44 4.91
N ALA A 38 -15.14 -7.30 4.10
CA ALA A 38 -15.42 -8.21 2.98
C ALA A 38 -14.36 -8.16 1.86
N ASN A 39 -13.48 -7.15 1.85
CA ASN A 39 -12.47 -6.93 0.83
C ASN A 39 -11.03 -7.03 1.38
N PHE A 40 -10.87 -7.50 2.62
CA PHE A 40 -9.54 -7.64 3.25
C PHE A 40 -8.65 -8.63 2.53
N ASP A 41 -9.19 -9.61 1.82
CA ASP A 41 -8.42 -10.56 1.00
C ASP A 41 -7.59 -9.87 -0.10
N VAL A 42 -8.10 -8.79 -0.70
CA VAL A 42 -7.34 -7.96 -1.66
C VAL A 42 -6.19 -7.25 -0.94
N LEU A 43 -6.47 -6.65 0.21
CA LEU A 43 -5.48 -5.93 1.01
C LEU A 43 -4.43 -6.89 1.61
N ASP A 44 -4.86 -8.03 2.15
CA ASP A 44 -4.00 -9.10 2.65
C ASP A 44 -3.01 -9.56 1.57
N GLY A 45 -3.53 -9.81 0.36
CA GLY A 45 -2.69 -10.23 -0.77
C GLY A 45 -1.69 -9.16 -1.19
N PHE A 46 -2.10 -7.91 -1.29
CA PHE A 46 -1.22 -6.78 -1.57
C PHE A 46 -0.09 -6.69 -0.53
N LEU A 47 -0.45 -6.68 0.76
CA LEU A 47 0.52 -6.56 1.84
C LEU A 47 1.45 -7.77 1.94
N THR A 48 0.92 -8.97 1.70
CA THR A 48 1.73 -10.21 1.65
C THR A 48 2.84 -10.12 0.60
N VAL A 49 2.51 -9.58 -0.58
CA VAL A 49 3.49 -9.41 -1.65
C VAL A 49 4.48 -8.29 -1.33
N MET A 50 4.00 -7.14 -0.81
CA MET A 50 4.86 -6.00 -0.49
C MET A 50 5.84 -6.29 0.63
N LEU A 51 5.42 -7.06 1.65
CA LEU A 51 6.24 -7.37 2.83
C LEU A 51 6.99 -8.71 2.70
N ASN A 52 6.72 -9.45 1.62
CA ASN A 52 7.27 -10.79 1.37
C ASN A 52 7.05 -11.76 2.55
N GLU A 53 5.92 -11.63 3.24
CA GLU A 53 5.48 -12.50 4.32
C GLU A 53 3.95 -12.56 4.37
N GLU A 54 3.39 -13.66 4.85
CA GLU A 54 1.93 -13.80 4.95
C GLU A 54 1.33 -12.79 5.92
N ILE A 55 0.48 -11.91 5.41
CA ILE A 55 -0.22 -10.87 6.16
C ILE A 55 -1.71 -11.19 6.21
N LYS A 56 -2.28 -11.05 7.40
CA LYS A 56 -3.73 -11.11 7.66
C LYS A 56 -4.15 -9.90 8.45
N ILE A 57 -4.95 -9.04 7.84
CA ILE A 57 -5.52 -7.87 8.52
C ILE A 57 -6.68 -8.33 9.40
N VAL A 58 -6.63 -7.92 10.65
CA VAL A 58 -7.70 -8.17 11.62
C VAL A 58 -8.58 -6.95 11.82
N GLU A 59 -8.01 -5.75 11.68
CA GLU A 59 -8.72 -4.50 11.94
C GLU A 59 -8.14 -3.35 11.11
N ILE A 60 -9.03 -2.48 10.61
CA ILE A 60 -8.66 -1.16 10.10
C ILE A 60 -8.83 -0.17 11.24
N LEU A 61 -7.73 0.45 11.62
CA LEU A 61 -7.69 1.47 12.66
C LEU A 61 -8.10 2.85 12.09
N GLU A 62 -8.45 3.77 12.97
CA GLU A 62 -8.67 5.15 12.56
C GLU A 62 -7.38 5.75 11.98
N SER A 63 -7.49 6.27 10.77
CA SER A 63 -6.35 6.84 10.04
C SER A 63 -6.16 8.34 10.27
N GLU A 64 -7.17 8.99 10.86
CA GLU A 64 -7.09 10.39 11.31
C GLU A 64 -6.52 10.35 12.73
N GLY A 65 -5.23 10.67 12.86
CA GLY A 65 -4.65 10.86 14.20
C GLY A 65 -5.45 11.94 14.92
N ASN A 66 -5.99 11.60 16.09
CA ASN A 66 -6.63 12.59 16.94
C ASN A 66 -5.64 13.73 17.18
N GLN A 67 -6.03 14.95 16.86
CA GLN A 67 -5.35 16.12 17.38
C GLN A 67 -5.59 16.12 18.88
N GLU A 68 -4.63 15.66 19.65
CA GLU A 68 -4.67 15.74 21.11
C GLU A 68 -4.54 17.18 21.58
N SER A 69 -3.94 18.04 20.73
CA SER A 69 -3.87 19.48 20.90
C SER A 69 -4.12 20.22 19.59
N ALA A 70 -4.55 21.48 19.66
CA ALA A 70 -4.75 22.35 18.49
C ALA A 70 -3.46 22.59 17.69
N ASP A 71 -2.30 22.32 18.28
CA ASP A 71 -0.97 22.52 17.69
C ASP A 71 -0.42 21.23 17.05
N ASP A 72 -1.11 20.09 17.20
CA ASP A 72 -0.69 18.83 16.58
C ASP A 72 -0.81 18.88 15.05
N LYS A 73 0.28 18.50 14.39
CA LYS A 73 0.30 18.42 12.94
C LYS A 73 -0.61 17.26 12.49
N PHE A 74 -1.60 17.59 11.67
CA PHE A 74 -2.52 16.60 11.10
C PHE A 74 -1.73 15.66 10.19
N ASN A 75 -1.77 14.36 10.49
CA ASN A 75 -1.19 13.32 9.65
C ASN A 75 -2.28 12.32 9.28
N ARG A 76 -2.61 12.28 7.98
CA ARG A 76 -3.62 11.38 7.44
C ARG A 76 -2.95 10.37 6.54
N VAL A 77 -3.10 9.08 6.86
CA VAL A 77 -2.71 7.97 6.00
C VAL A 77 -3.95 7.35 5.35
N ASP A 78 -3.79 6.74 4.18
CA ASP A 78 -4.93 6.14 3.48
C ASP A 78 -5.44 4.90 4.19
N ILE A 79 -4.54 4.06 4.71
CA ILE A 79 -4.88 2.93 5.59
C ILE A 79 -3.92 2.90 6.79
N LYS A 80 -4.50 2.67 7.95
CA LYS A 80 -3.83 2.24 9.17
C LYS A 80 -4.49 0.93 9.61
N ALA A 81 -3.75 -0.16 9.61
CA ALA A 81 -4.29 -1.49 9.87
C ALA A 81 -3.50 -2.22 10.96
N LEU A 82 -4.17 -3.13 11.65
CA LEU A 82 -3.58 -4.08 12.57
C LEU A 82 -3.62 -5.48 11.94
N ASN A 83 -2.47 -6.16 11.89
CA ASN A 83 -2.42 -7.54 11.42
C ASN A 83 -2.57 -8.56 12.56
N SER A 84 -2.66 -9.85 12.21
CA SER A 84 -2.82 -10.94 13.17
C SER A 84 -1.64 -11.13 14.14
N LYS A 85 -0.48 -10.56 13.82
CA LYS A 85 0.70 -10.54 14.71
C LYS A 85 0.68 -9.36 15.69
N GLY A 86 -0.29 -8.47 15.58
CA GLY A 86 -0.39 -7.26 16.39
C GLY A 86 0.51 -6.11 15.91
N GLU A 87 1.02 -6.19 14.68
CA GLU A 87 1.85 -5.16 14.06
C GLU A 87 0.97 -4.12 13.35
N ILE A 88 1.44 -2.89 13.27
CA ILE A 88 0.74 -1.79 12.62
C ILE A 88 1.27 -1.62 11.20
N ILE A 89 0.34 -1.53 10.24
CA ILE A 89 0.68 -1.31 8.84
C ILE A 89 0.04 0.02 8.39
N LEU A 90 0.87 0.93 7.93
CA LEU A 90 0.47 2.20 7.34
C LEU A 90 0.64 2.10 5.82
N VAL A 91 -0.40 2.45 5.06
CA VAL A 91 -0.30 2.57 3.60
C VAL A 91 -0.72 3.97 3.22
N GLU A 92 0.10 4.63 2.44
CA GLU A 92 -0.15 5.96 1.88
C GLU A 92 0.07 5.97 0.38
N ILE A 93 -0.84 6.57 -0.37
CA ILE A 93 -0.76 6.75 -1.81
C ILE A 93 -0.66 8.23 -2.10
N GLN A 94 0.46 8.64 -2.68
CA GLN A 94 0.75 10.03 -2.98
C GLN A 94 0.84 10.25 -4.49
N ASN A 95 -0.12 11.00 -5.05
CA ASN A 95 -0.20 11.28 -6.47
C ASN A 95 0.64 12.51 -6.87
N THR A 96 0.85 13.45 -5.96
CA THR A 96 1.55 14.71 -6.21
C THR A 96 2.79 14.84 -5.34
N ARG A 97 3.81 15.51 -5.87
CA ARG A 97 5.05 15.76 -5.13
C ARG A 97 4.79 16.60 -3.89
N GLU A 98 5.29 16.13 -2.77
CA GLU A 98 5.28 16.85 -1.49
C GLU A 98 6.72 17.10 -1.03
N LEU A 99 6.99 18.34 -0.63
CA LEU A 99 8.26 18.67 0.02
C LEU A 99 8.31 18.01 1.39
N HIS A 100 9.49 17.54 1.77
CA HIS A 100 9.70 16.89 3.08
C HIS A 100 8.87 15.62 3.28
N TYR A 101 8.66 14.86 2.20
CA TYR A 101 7.86 13.64 2.25
C TYR A 101 8.44 12.58 3.19
N LEU A 102 9.77 12.43 3.23
CA LEU A 102 10.43 11.47 4.14
C LEU A 102 10.22 11.84 5.61
N GLU A 103 10.29 13.12 5.94
CA GLU A 103 10.01 13.63 7.28
C GLU A 103 8.54 13.40 7.66
N ARG A 104 7.63 13.51 6.69
CA ARG A 104 6.22 13.22 6.89
C ARG A 104 5.96 11.76 7.23
N ILE A 105 6.52 10.80 6.48
CA ILE A 105 6.35 9.38 6.79
C ILE A 105 7.01 9.00 8.12
N LEU A 106 8.17 9.58 8.43
CA LEU A 106 8.82 9.40 9.74
C LEU A 106 7.92 9.89 10.88
N TYR A 107 7.33 11.08 10.75
CA TYR A 107 6.38 11.61 11.72
C TYR A 107 5.15 10.71 11.87
N GLY A 108 4.58 10.20 10.76
CA GLY A 108 3.43 9.29 10.77
C GLY A 108 3.73 7.99 11.51
N VAL A 109 4.91 7.42 11.32
CA VAL A 109 5.36 6.23 12.03
C VAL A 109 5.55 6.51 13.52
N ALA A 110 6.18 7.62 13.88
CA ALA A 110 6.38 8.01 15.28
C ALA A 110 5.02 8.19 15.99
N LYS A 111 4.06 8.85 15.34
CA LYS A 111 2.71 9.02 15.86
C LYS A 111 1.98 7.68 16.03
N ALA A 112 2.06 6.78 15.05
CA ALA A 112 1.48 5.45 15.16
C ALA A 112 2.06 4.65 16.33
N ILE A 113 3.34 4.80 16.65
CA ILE A 113 3.96 4.16 17.81
C ILE A 113 3.38 4.76 19.10
N THR A 114 3.34 6.09 19.22
CA THR A 114 2.92 6.77 20.46
C THR A 114 1.43 6.60 20.76
N GLU A 115 0.58 6.52 19.75
CA GLU A 115 -0.86 6.28 19.90
C GLU A 115 -1.20 4.86 20.40
N HIS A 116 -0.27 3.91 20.31
CA HIS A 116 -0.50 2.51 20.69
C HIS A 116 0.27 2.09 21.95
N ILE A 117 0.82 3.04 22.69
CA ILE A 117 1.40 2.81 24.01
C ILE A 117 0.88 3.84 24.99
N SER A 118 0.37 3.39 26.12
CA SER A 118 -0.20 4.28 27.16
C SER A 118 0.81 4.57 28.25
N ILE A 119 0.59 5.69 28.97
CA ILE A 119 1.39 6.04 30.13
C ILE A 119 1.31 4.91 31.18
N GLY A 120 2.46 4.41 31.63
CA GLY A 120 2.56 3.32 32.60
C GLY A 120 2.69 1.94 31.97
N GLU A 121 2.55 1.80 30.66
CA GLU A 121 2.87 0.55 29.96
C GLU A 121 4.39 0.41 29.75
N GLY A 122 4.89 -0.84 29.82
CA GLY A 122 6.30 -1.11 29.51
C GLY A 122 6.60 -1.00 28.02
N TYR A 123 7.81 -0.57 27.68
CA TYR A 123 8.25 -0.43 26.28
C TYR A 123 8.15 -1.71 25.43
N GLY A 124 8.09 -2.89 26.05
CA GLY A 124 7.81 -4.16 25.35
C GLY A 124 6.42 -4.24 24.71
N LYS A 125 5.54 -3.24 24.94
CA LYS A 125 4.25 -3.10 24.29
C LYS A 125 4.31 -2.32 22.98
N ILE A 126 5.44 -1.70 22.65
CA ILE A 126 5.62 -1.03 21.38
C ILE A 126 5.43 -2.05 20.26
N LYS A 127 4.54 -1.74 19.34
CA LYS A 127 4.25 -2.57 18.16
C LYS A 127 5.20 -2.22 17.03
N LYS A 128 5.63 -3.22 16.27
CA LYS A 128 6.33 -2.97 15.01
C LYS A 128 5.41 -2.21 14.05
N VAL A 129 5.98 -1.28 13.30
CA VAL A 129 5.26 -0.48 12.30
C VAL A 129 5.88 -0.70 10.93
N TYR A 130 5.06 -1.06 9.95
CA TYR A 130 5.40 -1.03 8.54
C TYR A 130 4.81 0.24 7.91
N SER A 131 5.61 0.95 7.13
CA SER A 131 5.18 2.13 6.38
C SER A 131 5.39 1.89 4.90
N ILE A 132 4.29 1.75 4.15
CA ILE A 132 4.28 1.52 2.71
C ILE A 132 3.81 2.79 2.02
N SER A 133 4.68 3.38 1.21
CA SER A 133 4.42 4.60 0.43
C SER A 133 4.37 4.27 -1.05
N ILE A 134 3.21 4.48 -1.67
CA ILE A 134 2.98 4.28 -3.11
C ILE A 134 3.04 5.66 -3.77
N LEU A 135 4.09 5.90 -4.56
CA LEU A 135 4.45 7.22 -5.09
C LEU A 135 4.25 7.27 -6.60
N TYR A 136 3.41 8.20 -7.05
CA TYR A 136 3.19 8.53 -8.47
C TYR A 136 3.96 9.78 -8.91
N PHE A 137 4.96 10.19 -8.13
CA PHE A 137 5.88 11.28 -8.45
C PHE A 137 7.32 10.85 -8.25
N ASP A 138 8.26 11.58 -8.88
CA ASP A 138 9.68 11.36 -8.69
C ASP A 138 10.13 11.91 -7.33
N ILE A 139 10.56 11.02 -6.44
CA ILE A 139 11.08 11.36 -5.10
C ILE A 139 12.58 11.64 -5.12
N GLY A 140 13.30 11.23 -6.17
CA GLY A 140 14.74 11.41 -6.26
C GLY A 140 15.43 10.38 -7.16
N ILE A 141 16.75 10.36 -7.11
CA ILE A 141 17.61 9.56 -8.00
C ILE A 141 17.72 8.12 -7.45
N GLY A 142 17.47 7.15 -8.32
CA GLY A 142 17.62 5.73 -8.06
C GLY A 142 17.22 4.90 -9.26
N THR A 143 17.68 3.67 -9.36
CA THR A 143 17.49 2.79 -10.54
C THR A 143 16.42 1.73 -10.33
N ASP A 144 15.88 1.59 -9.12
CA ASP A 144 14.84 0.63 -8.81
C ASP A 144 13.48 1.31 -8.62
N TYR A 145 12.40 0.56 -8.85
CA TYR A 145 11.03 0.99 -8.61
C TYR A 145 10.56 0.70 -7.18
N ILE A 146 11.33 -0.09 -6.40
CA ILE A 146 11.03 -0.35 -4.99
C ILE A 146 12.28 -0.20 -4.13
N TYR A 147 12.13 0.47 -3.00
CA TYR A 147 13.17 0.64 -2.00
C TYR A 147 12.68 0.17 -0.64
N HIS A 148 13.51 -0.59 0.04
CA HIS A 148 13.23 -1.18 1.33
C HIS A 148 14.21 -0.66 2.37
N GLY A 149 13.68 0.00 3.41
CA GLY A 149 14.45 0.56 4.52
C GLY A 149 14.21 -0.22 5.81
N GLN A 150 15.30 -0.78 6.36
CA GLN A 150 15.31 -1.45 7.65
C GLN A 150 16.44 -0.93 8.52
N ASN A 151 16.28 -1.03 9.84
CA ASN A 151 17.32 -0.66 10.80
C ASN A 151 18.21 -1.87 11.09
N HIS A 152 19.48 -1.74 10.76
CA HIS A 152 20.53 -2.69 11.09
C HIS A 152 21.60 -2.00 11.95
N PHE A 153 22.03 -2.64 13.03
CA PHE A 153 23.18 -2.21 13.80
C PHE A 153 24.36 -3.09 13.40
N VAL A 154 25.30 -2.49 12.71
CA VAL A 154 26.48 -3.18 12.17
C VAL A 154 27.71 -2.81 13.00
N GLY A 155 28.47 -3.82 13.42
CA GLY A 155 29.71 -3.63 14.16
C GLY A 155 30.72 -2.81 13.35
N VAL A 156 31.16 -1.67 13.88
CA VAL A 156 32.06 -0.73 13.18
C VAL A 156 33.38 -1.38 12.80
N HIS A 157 33.85 -2.31 13.62
CA HIS A 157 35.18 -2.94 13.44
C HIS A 157 35.09 -4.34 12.82
N THR A 158 33.97 -5.03 13.01
CA THR A 158 33.82 -6.46 12.65
C THR A 158 32.86 -6.69 11.48
N GLY A 159 31.97 -5.74 11.21
CA GLY A 159 30.95 -5.86 10.16
C GLY A 159 29.82 -6.84 10.51
N ASP A 160 29.79 -7.41 11.72
CA ASP A 160 28.72 -8.30 12.17
C ASP A 160 27.43 -7.54 12.48
N HIS A 161 26.30 -8.24 12.47
CA HIS A 161 25.00 -7.69 12.83
C HIS A 161 24.71 -7.95 14.30
N LEU A 162 24.41 -6.87 15.06
CA LEU A 162 23.99 -6.96 16.45
C LEU A 162 22.67 -7.73 16.58
N ARG A 163 22.65 -8.69 17.49
CA ARG A 163 21.41 -9.34 17.97
C ARG A 163 21.19 -8.95 19.43
N VAL A 164 19.96 -8.61 19.77
CA VAL A 164 19.59 -8.22 21.13
C VAL A 164 18.93 -9.39 21.84
N ASN A 165 19.40 -9.73 23.03
CA ASN A 165 18.81 -10.76 23.86
C ASN A 165 17.83 -10.12 24.86
N THR A 166 16.57 -10.54 24.82
CA THR A 166 15.55 -10.17 25.79
C THR A 166 15.15 -11.37 26.63
N ARG A 167 14.80 -11.12 27.89
CA ARG A 167 14.26 -12.18 28.76
C ARG A 167 12.75 -12.14 28.75
N GLU A 168 12.14 -13.17 28.17
CA GLU A 168 10.69 -13.31 28.08
C GLU A 168 10.26 -14.56 28.84
N ARG A 169 9.44 -14.38 29.88
CA ARG A 169 8.92 -15.50 30.70
C ARG A 169 9.99 -16.52 31.09
N ASP A 170 11.15 -16.02 31.58
CA ASP A 170 12.32 -16.82 31.97
C ASP A 170 13.11 -17.49 30.82
N VAL A 171 12.78 -17.20 29.56
CA VAL A 171 13.53 -17.65 28.38
C VAL A 171 14.28 -16.47 27.78
N ILE A 172 15.52 -16.70 27.37
CA ILE A 172 16.28 -15.71 26.59
C ILE A 172 15.90 -15.85 25.13
N VAL A 173 15.29 -14.81 24.56
CA VAL A 173 14.94 -14.71 23.15
C VAL A 173 15.87 -13.72 22.47
N SER A 174 16.41 -14.11 21.33
CA SER A 174 17.33 -13.28 20.55
C SER A 174 16.59 -12.64 19.38
N HIS A 175 16.60 -11.31 19.32
CA HIS A 175 15.96 -10.51 18.29
C HIS A 175 16.96 -9.73 17.45
N LEU A 176 16.65 -9.56 16.16
CA LEU A 176 17.31 -8.55 15.33
C LEU A 176 16.64 -7.19 15.55
N PRO A 177 17.38 -6.08 15.52
CA PRO A 177 16.78 -4.75 15.59
C PRO A 177 15.68 -4.52 14.54
N ALA A 178 15.82 -5.06 13.36
CA ALA A 178 14.80 -4.99 12.30
C ALA A 178 13.44 -5.59 12.70
N GLU A 179 13.38 -6.51 13.67
CA GLU A 179 12.12 -7.08 14.18
C GLU A 179 11.35 -6.11 15.10
N ILE A 180 12.02 -5.08 15.60
CA ILE A 180 11.48 -4.12 16.57
C ILE A 180 11.28 -2.75 15.93
N PHE A 181 12.28 -2.29 15.18
CA PHE A 181 12.28 -0.96 14.55
C PHE A 181 11.30 -0.90 13.37
N PRO A 182 10.79 0.29 13.04
CA PRO A 182 9.95 0.49 11.87
C PRO A 182 10.63 0.07 10.57
N GLU A 183 9.81 -0.36 9.62
CA GLU A 183 10.23 -0.79 8.30
C GLU A 183 9.51 0.06 7.25
N TYR A 184 10.26 0.53 6.25
CA TYR A 184 9.78 1.45 5.23
C TYR A 184 9.88 0.81 3.85
N ILE A 185 8.79 0.87 3.08
CA ILE A 185 8.76 0.46 1.68
C ILE A 185 8.32 1.65 0.84
N LEU A 186 9.16 2.07 -0.10
CA LEU A 186 8.87 3.12 -1.06
C LEU A 186 8.67 2.49 -2.43
N VAL A 187 7.48 2.63 -3.00
CA VAL A 187 7.12 2.13 -4.32
C VAL A 187 7.04 3.31 -5.28
N ARG A 188 7.95 3.37 -6.24
CA ARG A 188 8.04 4.40 -7.30
C ARG A 188 7.32 3.87 -8.53
N VAL A 189 6.00 4.02 -8.57
CA VAL A 189 5.14 3.38 -9.56
C VAL A 189 5.52 3.74 -11.00
N ASN A 190 5.88 5.01 -11.25
CA ASN A 190 6.23 5.51 -12.58
C ASN A 190 7.55 4.94 -13.11
N GLU A 191 8.45 4.50 -12.22
CA GLU A 191 9.75 3.91 -12.59
C GLU A 191 9.66 2.43 -13.02
N PHE A 192 8.49 1.81 -12.88
CA PHE A 192 8.28 0.46 -13.37
C PHE A 192 8.13 0.48 -14.90
N ASP A 193 9.12 -0.08 -15.60
CA ASP A 193 9.22 -0.11 -17.07
C ASP A 193 9.40 -1.52 -17.66
N LYS A 194 9.13 -2.55 -16.84
CA LYS A 194 9.36 -3.96 -17.19
C LYS A 194 8.06 -4.68 -17.51
N VAL A 195 8.20 -5.86 -18.12
CA VAL A 195 7.13 -6.86 -18.15
C VAL A 195 7.02 -7.50 -16.78
N ALA A 196 5.82 -7.54 -16.21
CA ALA A 196 5.59 -8.17 -14.92
C ALA A 196 5.84 -9.68 -14.99
N LEU A 197 6.79 -10.17 -14.21
CA LEU A 197 7.20 -11.58 -14.14
C LEU A 197 6.97 -12.20 -12.76
N THR A 198 6.87 -11.38 -11.73
CA THR A 198 6.68 -11.81 -10.35
C THR A 198 5.36 -11.28 -9.80
N PRO A 199 4.81 -11.86 -8.71
CA PRO A 199 3.65 -11.30 -8.03
C PRO A 199 3.79 -9.83 -7.66
N LEU A 200 5.00 -9.40 -7.30
CA LEU A 200 5.32 -8.00 -7.01
C LEU A 200 5.18 -7.13 -8.26
N ASP A 201 5.78 -7.56 -9.39
CA ASP A 201 5.67 -6.84 -10.66
C ASP A 201 4.22 -6.72 -11.12
N GLU A 202 3.41 -7.78 -10.96
CA GLU A 202 1.98 -7.76 -11.31
C GLU A 202 1.20 -6.73 -10.48
N TRP A 203 1.51 -6.59 -9.20
CA TRP A 203 0.92 -5.56 -8.36
C TRP A 203 1.35 -4.15 -8.80
N ILE A 204 2.63 -3.95 -9.16
CA ILE A 204 3.10 -2.65 -9.64
C ILE A 204 2.50 -2.31 -11.01
N GLU A 205 2.36 -3.28 -11.92
CA GLU A 205 1.64 -3.12 -13.19
C GLU A 205 0.18 -2.66 -12.96
N TYR A 206 -0.53 -3.30 -12.01
CA TYR A 206 -1.87 -2.87 -11.65
C TYR A 206 -1.90 -1.46 -11.04
N LEU A 207 -0.97 -1.13 -10.16
CA LEU A 207 -0.86 0.23 -9.58
C LEU A 207 -0.63 1.27 -10.68
N LYS A 208 0.23 0.97 -11.67
CA LYS A 208 0.60 1.87 -12.76
C LYS A 208 -0.51 2.04 -13.78
N ASP A 209 -1.00 0.96 -14.34
CA ASP A 209 -1.83 0.96 -15.55
C ASP A 209 -3.27 0.51 -15.29
N GLY A 210 -3.58 0.03 -14.08
CA GLY A 210 -4.88 -0.56 -13.77
C GLY A 210 -5.10 -1.91 -14.44
N THR A 211 -4.05 -2.57 -14.94
CA THR A 211 -4.12 -3.86 -15.63
C THR A 211 -4.02 -5.00 -14.62
N ILE A 212 -4.95 -5.95 -14.68
CA ILE A 212 -4.87 -7.21 -13.95
C ILE A 212 -5.01 -8.35 -14.96
N ARG A 213 -3.98 -9.17 -15.08
CA ARG A 213 -3.94 -10.27 -16.03
C ARG A 213 -4.98 -11.35 -15.70
N PRO A 214 -5.61 -12.00 -16.71
CA PRO A 214 -6.56 -13.08 -16.47
C PRO A 214 -5.97 -14.28 -15.75
N ASP A 215 -4.68 -14.54 -15.96
CA ASP A 215 -3.91 -15.66 -15.45
C ASP A 215 -3.06 -15.30 -14.23
N THR A 216 -3.32 -14.15 -13.60
CA THR A 216 -2.57 -13.70 -12.41
C THR A 216 -2.53 -14.76 -11.32
N THR A 217 -1.36 -14.96 -10.75
CA THR A 217 -1.13 -15.81 -9.57
C THR A 217 -0.78 -14.98 -8.34
N ALA A 218 -0.67 -13.67 -8.49
CA ALA A 218 -0.34 -12.78 -7.39
C ALA A 218 -1.45 -12.78 -6.32
N PRO A 219 -1.11 -13.05 -5.05
CA PRO A 219 -2.05 -12.96 -3.94
C PRO A 219 -2.84 -11.65 -3.97
N GLY A 220 -4.16 -11.71 -3.81
CA GLY A 220 -5.06 -10.56 -3.79
C GLY A 220 -5.46 -10.00 -5.16
N LEU A 221 -4.68 -10.19 -6.24
CA LEU A 221 -5.05 -9.68 -7.57
C LEU A 221 -6.19 -10.46 -8.22
N LYS A 222 -6.29 -11.76 -7.95
CA LYS A 222 -7.44 -12.56 -8.40
C LYS A 222 -8.74 -12.04 -7.79
N GLU A 223 -8.73 -11.78 -6.51
CA GLU A 223 -9.84 -11.21 -5.74
C GLU A 223 -10.14 -9.78 -6.23
N ALA A 224 -9.10 -8.99 -6.50
CA ALA A 224 -9.22 -7.65 -7.05
C ALA A 224 -9.95 -7.65 -8.41
N ARG A 225 -9.66 -8.62 -9.29
CA ARG A 225 -10.37 -8.77 -10.57
C ARG A 225 -11.88 -8.94 -10.41
N GLU A 226 -12.32 -9.60 -9.37
CA GLU A 226 -13.74 -9.82 -9.10
C GLU A 226 -14.40 -8.60 -8.44
N LYS A 227 -13.69 -7.98 -7.47
CA LYS A 227 -14.23 -6.95 -6.58
C LYS A 227 -14.03 -5.52 -7.10
N LEU A 228 -12.99 -5.28 -7.91
CA LEU A 228 -12.61 -3.93 -8.35
C LEU A 228 -13.01 -3.64 -9.81
N LYS A 229 -14.02 -4.31 -10.34
CA LYS A 229 -14.53 -4.03 -11.70
C LYS A 229 -15.23 -2.67 -11.73
N TYR A 230 -14.85 -1.82 -12.68
CA TYR A 230 -15.48 -0.51 -12.89
C TYR A 230 -17.01 -0.61 -13.04
N TYR A 231 -17.47 -1.62 -13.77
CA TYR A 231 -18.91 -1.83 -13.99
C TYR A 231 -19.69 -2.38 -12.81
N SER A 232 -19.03 -2.84 -11.76
CA SER A 232 -19.71 -3.23 -10.52
C SER A 232 -20.18 -2.02 -9.71
N MET A 233 -19.65 -0.83 -9.99
CA MET A 233 -20.07 0.41 -9.36
C MET A 233 -21.42 0.89 -9.90
N SER A 234 -22.19 1.53 -9.05
CA SER A 234 -23.41 2.25 -9.45
C SER A 234 -23.09 3.40 -10.43
N PRO A 235 -24.05 3.88 -11.22
CA PRO A 235 -23.83 5.01 -12.13
C PRO A 235 -23.33 6.27 -11.41
N GLN A 236 -23.77 6.51 -10.19
CA GLN A 236 -23.34 7.65 -9.38
C GLN A 236 -21.88 7.51 -8.92
N GLU A 237 -21.49 6.31 -8.47
CA GLU A 237 -20.09 6.03 -8.09
C GLU A 237 -19.15 6.13 -9.27
N ARG A 238 -19.56 5.64 -10.46
CA ARG A 238 -18.76 5.79 -11.69
C ARG A 238 -18.54 7.24 -12.04
N LEU A 239 -19.56 8.09 -11.95
CA LEU A 239 -19.42 9.52 -12.22
C LEU A 239 -18.42 10.19 -11.26
N ILE A 240 -18.45 9.84 -9.98
CA ILE A 240 -17.52 10.38 -8.99
C ILE A 240 -16.09 9.84 -9.25
N TYR A 241 -15.97 8.58 -9.62
CA TYR A 241 -14.69 7.95 -9.98
C TYR A 241 -14.07 8.59 -11.23
N ASP A 242 -14.85 8.81 -12.29
CA ASP A 242 -14.37 9.43 -13.51
C ASP A 242 -13.90 10.88 -13.27
N ARG A 243 -14.61 11.65 -12.44
CA ARG A 243 -14.14 12.98 -11.99
C ARG A 243 -12.83 12.91 -11.20
N HIS A 244 -12.62 11.88 -10.41
CA HIS A 244 -11.35 11.67 -9.70
C HIS A 244 -10.20 11.41 -10.67
N LEU A 245 -10.43 10.60 -11.71
CA LEU A 245 -9.44 10.37 -12.77
C LEU A 245 -9.08 11.65 -13.52
N ASP A 246 -10.09 12.45 -13.89
CA ASP A 246 -9.88 13.73 -14.56
C ASP A 246 -9.03 14.68 -13.70
N ALA A 247 -9.30 14.74 -12.39
CA ALA A 247 -8.52 15.56 -11.46
C ALA A 247 -7.04 15.13 -11.37
N ILE A 248 -6.76 13.82 -11.39
CA ILE A 248 -5.38 13.30 -11.41
C ILE A 248 -4.67 13.65 -12.72
N MET A 249 -5.36 13.53 -13.89
CA MET A 249 -4.77 13.86 -15.19
C MET A 249 -4.43 15.34 -15.33
N ILE A 250 -5.15 16.23 -14.66
CA ILE A 250 -4.89 17.69 -14.70
C ILE A 250 -3.70 18.06 -13.80
N GLN A 251 -3.39 17.25 -12.76
CA GLN A 251 -2.31 17.50 -11.81
C GLN A 251 -0.94 16.95 -12.26
N ASN A 252 -0.91 16.05 -13.23
CA ASN A 252 0.28 15.46 -13.84
C ASN A 252 0.60 16.12 -15.19
#